data_00abb9eac2eed9af9c6da7891ee5d283
#
_entry.id   00abb9eac2eed9af9c6da7891ee5d283
#
_cell.length_a   1.000
_cell.length_b   1.000
_cell.length_c   1.000
_cell.angle_alpha   90.00
_cell.angle_beta   90.00
_cell.angle_gamma   90.00
#
_symmetry.space_group_name_H-M   'P 1'
#
loop_
_entity.id
_entity.type
_entity.pdbx_description
1 polymer ?
#
loop_
_entity_poly.entity_id
_entity_poly.type
_entity_poly.pdbx_seq_one_letter_code
_entity_poly.pdbx_strand_id
1 'polypeptide(L)'
;MLNYLWLALVTLAVLIGGATGRLREVTEGAFQMADMAVMKIALPLAGIMALWLGVMRLAEQSGLVQKLAAALRPLMSRLFPDVPADHPAMGSMVMNMAANMLGLANAATPLGLRAMRDLETLNRTPGTATNAMCTFLAINTSSIQLLPTTAIAILASQHAQDPTAIVGTAFLATICSTVAGVVAVKAMQNWPMFRVQPGAAAAVSPSVTPDPIPLRLPPAPAPLPAWGRAALILFIALFAGLFFWQVIAPTAYQASTAHLHRAIFPSTVVAPAAEAAAPLPLRAIGMLSLLAVPFLLGFFPLYAALRGVKVYEEFVEGAKEGFGVALRIIPFLVAILVAVGMFRGAGGIEALKSALAPLLTPLGFPPDLLPMVLVRPLSGSATTGLFTELVQRLGPDSLTARMAGTIFGSTETTFYVIAVYFGSVAVQRARHAVAAGLIADLAGVVASVIICRLMFT
;
A
#
# COMPACT_ATOMS: atom_id res chain seq x y z
N MET A 1 5.01 15.39 -14.98
CA MET A 1 3.97 14.57 -15.63
C MET A 1 2.58 14.88 -15.04
N LEU A 2 2.39 14.82 -13.71
CA LEU A 2 1.08 15.08 -13.08
C LEU A 2 0.49 16.45 -13.44
N ASN A 3 1.30 17.52 -13.49
CA ASN A 3 0.86 18.86 -13.90
C ASN A 3 0.23 18.89 -15.29
N TYR A 4 0.84 18.19 -16.26
CA TYR A 4 0.32 18.10 -17.62
C TYR A 4 -0.97 17.27 -17.70
N LEU A 5 -1.03 16.16 -16.92
CA LEU A 5 -2.23 15.34 -16.84
C LEU A 5 -3.41 16.13 -16.25
N TRP A 6 -3.16 16.84 -15.14
CA TRP A 6 -4.16 17.68 -14.50
C TRP A 6 -4.66 18.80 -15.42
N LEU A 7 -3.72 19.51 -16.04
CA LEU A 7 -4.04 20.57 -17.01
C LEU A 7 -4.83 20.02 -18.20
N ALA A 8 -4.44 18.85 -18.73
CA ALA A 8 -5.14 18.20 -19.82
C ALA A 8 -6.58 17.82 -19.43
N LEU A 9 -6.80 17.25 -18.26
CA LEU A 9 -8.14 16.90 -17.76
C LEU A 9 -9.04 18.12 -17.65
N VAL A 10 -8.55 19.20 -17.05
CA VAL A 10 -9.32 20.44 -16.87
C VAL A 10 -9.60 21.10 -18.22
N THR A 11 -8.57 21.21 -19.08
CA THR A 11 -8.74 21.85 -20.41
C THR A 11 -9.68 21.04 -21.29
N LEU A 12 -9.52 19.72 -21.36
CA LEU A 12 -10.41 18.85 -22.12
C LEU A 12 -11.84 18.89 -21.57
N ALA A 13 -12.02 18.95 -20.25
CA ALA A 13 -13.35 19.10 -19.64
C ALA A 13 -14.05 20.37 -20.13
N VAL A 14 -13.35 21.50 -20.14
CA VAL A 14 -13.91 22.77 -20.63
C VAL A 14 -14.19 22.72 -22.13
N LEU A 15 -13.28 22.17 -22.94
CA LEU A 15 -13.45 22.08 -24.40
C LEU A 15 -14.60 21.14 -24.78
N ILE A 16 -14.64 19.93 -24.18
CA ILE A 16 -15.71 18.96 -24.42
C ILE A 16 -17.05 19.52 -23.92
N GLY A 17 -17.09 20.07 -22.71
CA GLY A 17 -18.30 20.66 -22.13
C GLY A 17 -18.82 21.84 -22.94
N GLY A 18 -17.91 22.68 -23.47
CA GLY A 18 -18.27 23.75 -24.39
C GLY A 18 -18.82 23.24 -25.71
N ALA A 19 -18.17 22.26 -26.32
CA ALA A 19 -18.62 21.68 -27.60
C ALA A 19 -19.92 20.87 -27.46
N THR A 20 -20.23 20.32 -26.30
CA THR A 20 -21.43 19.49 -26.03
C THR A 20 -22.55 20.25 -25.31
N GLY A 21 -22.37 21.53 -24.98
CA GLY A 21 -23.33 22.32 -24.21
C GLY A 21 -23.45 21.97 -22.73
N ARG A 22 -22.44 21.30 -22.14
CA ARG A 22 -22.41 20.76 -20.75
C ARG A 22 -21.53 21.56 -19.80
N LEU A 23 -21.35 22.87 -20.03
CA LEU A 23 -20.52 23.73 -19.17
C LEU A 23 -21.08 23.85 -17.74
N ARG A 24 -22.40 23.76 -17.61
CA ARG A 24 -23.04 23.76 -16.27
C ARG A 24 -22.66 22.53 -15.48
N GLU A 25 -22.73 21.36 -16.06
CA GLU A 25 -22.36 20.09 -15.45
C GLU A 25 -20.86 20.03 -15.12
N VAL A 26 -20.02 20.66 -15.94
CA VAL A 26 -18.59 20.81 -15.66
C VAL A 26 -18.38 21.63 -14.38
N THR A 27 -19.09 22.76 -14.24
CA THR A 27 -18.99 23.64 -13.07
C THR A 27 -19.56 22.97 -11.81
N GLU A 28 -20.74 22.38 -11.91
CA GLU A 28 -21.38 21.66 -10.81
C GLU A 28 -20.49 20.47 -10.36
N GLY A 29 -19.91 19.74 -11.31
CA GLY A 29 -18.96 18.66 -11.01
C GLY A 29 -17.72 19.14 -10.23
N ALA A 30 -17.20 20.33 -10.57
CA ALA A 30 -16.08 20.91 -9.83
C ALA A 30 -16.43 21.19 -8.37
N PHE A 31 -17.55 21.87 -8.11
CA PHE A 31 -17.96 22.21 -6.74
C PHE A 31 -18.36 21.00 -5.92
N GLN A 32 -19.11 20.07 -6.50
CA GLN A 32 -19.49 18.82 -5.81
C GLN A 32 -18.27 18.01 -5.40
N MET A 33 -17.27 17.89 -6.28
CA MET A 33 -16.05 17.15 -5.98
C MET A 33 -15.17 17.86 -4.97
N ALA A 34 -15.15 19.19 -4.93
CA ALA A 34 -14.42 19.95 -3.89
C ALA A 34 -15.03 19.72 -2.50
N ASP A 35 -16.36 19.77 -2.37
CA ASP A 35 -17.06 19.46 -1.11
C ASP A 35 -16.83 18.00 -0.71
N MET A 36 -17.00 17.06 -1.63
CA MET A 36 -16.80 15.64 -1.42
C MET A 36 -15.39 15.33 -0.92
N ALA A 37 -14.36 15.96 -1.50
CA ALA A 37 -12.96 15.74 -1.14
C ALA A 37 -12.69 15.98 0.35
N VAL A 38 -13.30 17.01 0.92
CA VAL A 38 -13.08 17.41 2.32
C VAL A 38 -14.06 16.69 3.24
N MET A 39 -15.36 16.84 3.00
CA MET A 39 -16.41 16.43 3.95
C MET A 39 -16.67 14.93 3.95
N LYS A 40 -16.63 14.30 2.78
CA LYS A 40 -16.99 12.87 2.65
C LYS A 40 -15.78 11.94 2.54
N ILE A 41 -14.58 12.48 2.26
CA ILE A 41 -13.38 11.66 2.12
C ILE A 41 -12.36 11.96 3.21
N ALA A 42 -11.82 13.18 3.25
CA ALA A 42 -10.67 13.48 4.11
C ALA A 42 -11.01 13.39 5.60
N LEU A 43 -12.16 13.93 6.03
CA LEU A 43 -12.54 13.90 7.45
C LEU A 43 -12.84 12.49 7.98
N PRO A 44 -13.66 11.64 7.33
CA PRO A 44 -13.84 10.27 7.79
C PRO A 44 -12.54 9.46 7.76
N LEU A 45 -11.71 9.66 6.75
CA LEU A 45 -10.43 8.98 6.63
C LEU A 45 -9.46 9.36 7.76
N ALA A 46 -9.50 10.60 8.25
CA ALA A 46 -8.61 11.08 9.32
C ALA A 46 -8.71 10.22 10.59
N GLY A 47 -9.92 9.86 11.02
CA GLY A 47 -10.14 9.02 12.20
C GLY A 47 -9.54 7.62 12.06
N ILE A 48 -9.74 7.00 10.89
CA ILE A 48 -9.22 5.65 10.62
C ILE A 48 -7.70 5.67 10.44
N MET A 49 -7.16 6.69 9.79
CA MET A 49 -5.70 6.89 9.71
C MET A 49 -5.07 7.10 11.08
N ALA A 50 -5.74 7.85 11.97
CA ALA A 50 -5.30 8.02 13.36
C ALA A 50 -5.26 6.67 14.10
N LEU A 51 -6.29 5.84 13.97
CA LEU A 51 -6.31 4.48 14.54
C LEU A 51 -5.10 3.66 14.05
N TRP A 52 -4.91 3.58 12.72
CA TRP A 52 -3.84 2.76 12.14
C TRP A 52 -2.46 3.24 12.51
N LEU A 53 -2.17 4.54 12.41
CA LEU A 53 -0.86 5.08 12.77
C LEU A 53 -0.59 5.01 14.27
N GLY A 54 -1.63 5.12 15.11
CA GLY A 54 -1.52 4.84 16.54
C GLY A 54 -1.07 3.40 16.82
N VAL A 55 -1.74 2.44 16.20
CA VAL A 55 -1.40 1.01 16.35
C VAL A 55 0.00 0.69 15.76
N MET A 56 0.32 1.26 14.59
CA MET A 56 1.64 1.04 13.96
C MET A 56 2.78 1.62 14.78
N ARG A 57 2.58 2.76 15.45
CA ARG A 57 3.57 3.32 16.36
C ARG A 57 3.89 2.39 17.52
N LEU A 58 2.91 1.66 18.04
CA LEU A 58 3.16 0.63 19.05
C LEU A 58 4.07 -0.49 18.55
N ALA A 59 3.87 -0.93 17.30
CA ALA A 59 4.74 -1.92 16.67
C ALA A 59 6.18 -1.40 16.50
N GLU A 60 6.34 -0.13 16.15
CA GLU A 60 7.65 0.53 16.03
C GLU A 60 8.35 0.63 17.39
N GLN A 61 7.70 1.21 18.40
CA GLN A 61 8.26 1.43 19.73
C GLN A 61 8.55 0.13 20.48
N SER A 62 7.83 -0.94 20.19
CA SER A 62 8.02 -2.25 20.82
C SER A 62 9.22 -3.05 20.27
N GLY A 63 9.88 -2.57 19.21
CA GLY A 63 11.01 -3.27 18.59
C GLY A 63 10.60 -4.41 17.65
N LEU A 64 9.34 -4.43 17.19
CA LEU A 64 8.86 -5.45 16.27
C LEU A 64 9.51 -5.30 14.87
N VAL A 65 9.76 -4.06 14.44
CA VAL A 65 10.46 -3.75 13.18
C VAL A 65 11.84 -4.40 13.17
N GLN A 66 12.60 -4.30 14.28
CA GLN A 66 13.94 -4.87 14.41
C GLN A 66 13.91 -6.41 14.35
N LYS A 67 12.89 -7.04 14.94
CA LYS A 67 12.73 -8.50 14.86
C LYS A 67 12.39 -8.96 13.46
N LEU A 68 11.47 -8.27 12.79
CA LEU A 68 11.12 -8.58 11.40
C LEU A 68 12.33 -8.35 10.49
N ALA A 69 13.10 -7.28 10.73
CA ALA A 69 14.33 -7.02 10.01
C ALA A 69 15.35 -8.18 10.18
N ALA A 70 15.55 -8.66 11.41
CA ALA A 70 16.43 -9.80 11.65
C ALA A 70 15.98 -11.07 10.91
N ALA A 71 14.68 -11.31 10.82
CA ALA A 71 14.11 -12.44 10.07
C ALA A 71 14.28 -12.30 8.56
N LEU A 72 14.26 -11.07 8.03
CA LEU A 72 14.44 -10.79 6.59
C LEU A 72 15.90 -10.83 6.12
N ARG A 73 16.85 -10.67 7.02
CA ARG A 73 18.29 -10.56 6.68
C ARG A 73 18.80 -11.69 5.77
N PRO A 74 18.50 -12.98 6.02
CA PRO A 74 18.98 -14.07 5.16
C PRO A 74 18.43 -14.00 3.72
N LEU A 75 17.17 -13.55 3.57
CA LEU A 75 16.58 -13.35 2.24
C LEU A 75 17.24 -12.18 1.52
N MET A 76 17.44 -11.06 2.23
CA MET A 76 18.06 -9.85 1.66
C MET A 76 19.50 -10.11 1.21
N SER A 77 20.29 -10.88 1.97
CA SER A 77 21.66 -11.25 1.58
C SER A 77 21.71 -12.04 0.26
N ARG A 78 20.68 -12.84 -0.03
CA ARG A 78 20.57 -13.56 -1.31
C ARG A 78 20.13 -12.68 -2.46
N LEU A 79 19.25 -11.72 -2.19
CA LEU A 79 18.74 -10.79 -3.21
C LEU A 79 19.78 -9.74 -3.62
N PHE A 80 20.69 -9.39 -2.71
CA PHE A 80 21.70 -8.34 -2.89
C PHE A 80 23.13 -8.88 -2.74
N PRO A 81 23.58 -9.77 -3.65
CA PRO A 81 24.92 -10.37 -3.55
C PRO A 81 26.04 -9.35 -3.67
N ASP A 82 25.79 -8.21 -4.32
CA ASP A 82 26.76 -7.12 -4.50
C ASP A 82 26.96 -6.25 -3.23
N VAL A 83 26.16 -6.49 -2.17
CA VAL A 83 26.22 -5.74 -0.91
C VAL A 83 26.75 -6.66 0.19
N PRO A 84 27.91 -6.36 0.80
CA PRO A 84 28.44 -7.16 1.90
C PRO A 84 27.45 -7.26 3.07
N ALA A 85 27.35 -8.44 3.69
CA ALA A 85 26.35 -8.70 4.72
C ALA A 85 26.52 -7.86 6.01
N ASP A 86 27.74 -7.40 6.28
CA ASP A 86 28.13 -6.55 7.39
C ASP A 86 28.13 -5.04 7.05
N HIS A 87 27.92 -4.69 5.77
CA HIS A 87 27.85 -3.29 5.34
C HIS A 87 26.59 -2.58 5.89
N PRO A 88 26.68 -1.29 6.31
CA PRO A 88 25.53 -0.51 6.79
C PRO A 88 24.32 -0.52 5.85
N ALA A 89 24.54 -0.52 4.53
CA ALA A 89 23.49 -0.59 3.51
C ALA A 89 22.57 -1.80 3.71
N MET A 90 23.12 -2.98 4.05
CA MET A 90 22.32 -4.17 4.31
C MET A 90 21.37 -3.94 5.47
N GLY A 91 21.85 -3.35 6.57
CA GLY A 91 21.03 -3.02 7.73
C GLY A 91 19.91 -2.03 7.41
N SER A 92 20.23 -0.94 6.72
CA SER A 92 19.26 0.10 6.34
C SER A 92 18.20 -0.43 5.37
N MET A 93 18.58 -1.24 4.37
CA MET A 93 17.65 -1.89 3.43
C MET A 93 16.69 -2.84 4.15
N VAL A 94 17.21 -3.68 5.03
CA VAL A 94 16.40 -4.66 5.78
C VAL A 94 15.40 -3.95 6.69
N MET A 95 15.83 -2.87 7.36
CA MET A 95 14.94 -2.04 8.21
C MET A 95 13.86 -1.34 7.38
N ASN A 96 14.21 -0.81 6.20
CA ASN A 96 13.23 -0.22 5.29
C ASN A 96 12.17 -1.27 4.85
N MET A 97 12.62 -2.46 4.46
CA MET A 97 11.71 -3.54 4.05
C MET A 97 10.79 -3.94 5.20
N ALA A 98 11.32 -4.11 6.42
CA ALA A 98 10.51 -4.45 7.59
C ALA A 98 9.47 -3.36 7.90
N ALA A 99 9.84 -2.09 7.78
CA ALA A 99 8.92 -0.97 7.98
C ALA A 99 7.81 -0.95 6.90
N ASN A 100 8.15 -1.17 5.63
CA ASN A 100 7.19 -1.27 4.54
C ASN A 100 6.22 -2.44 4.73
N MET A 101 6.71 -3.63 5.09
CA MET A 101 5.87 -4.80 5.34
C MET A 101 4.84 -4.55 6.45
N LEU A 102 5.21 -3.80 7.47
CA LEU A 102 4.31 -3.41 8.55
C LEU A 102 3.42 -2.20 8.20
N GLY A 103 3.58 -1.59 7.03
CA GLY A 103 2.80 -0.41 6.63
C GLY A 103 3.21 0.89 7.34
N LEU A 104 4.45 0.96 7.86
CA LEU A 104 5.01 2.11 8.56
C LEU A 104 5.58 3.15 7.57
N ALA A 105 4.72 3.75 6.75
CA ALA A 105 5.14 4.66 5.68
C ALA A 105 6.03 5.81 6.16
N ASN A 106 5.74 6.37 7.36
CA ASN A 106 6.52 7.46 7.95
C ASN A 106 7.96 7.04 8.33
N ALA A 107 8.14 5.79 8.80
CA ALA A 107 9.46 5.26 9.12
C ALA A 107 10.18 4.67 7.89
N ALA A 108 9.44 4.12 6.94
CA ALA A 108 9.99 3.47 5.76
C ALA A 108 10.76 4.44 4.86
N THR A 109 10.22 5.62 4.58
CA THR A 109 10.87 6.60 3.68
C THR A 109 12.23 7.07 4.21
N PRO A 110 12.41 7.53 5.45
CA PRO A 110 13.72 7.88 6.00
C PRO A 110 14.72 6.73 5.99
N LEU A 111 14.26 5.50 6.29
CA LEU A 111 15.10 4.30 6.24
C LEU A 111 15.54 3.98 4.81
N GLY A 112 14.66 4.16 3.82
CA GLY A 112 14.98 3.99 2.41
C GLY A 112 15.97 5.03 1.90
N LEU A 113 15.83 6.29 2.30
CA LEU A 113 16.78 7.35 1.99
C LEU A 113 18.18 7.04 2.57
N ARG A 114 18.23 6.52 3.79
CA ARG A 114 19.48 6.06 4.40
C ARG A 114 20.06 4.88 3.62
N ALA A 115 19.24 3.88 3.29
CA ALA A 115 19.68 2.73 2.50
C ALA A 115 20.29 3.16 1.15
N MET A 116 19.70 4.15 0.47
CA MET A 116 20.25 4.68 -0.79
C MET A 116 21.59 5.37 -0.59
N ARG A 117 21.76 6.16 0.49
CA ARG A 117 23.06 6.79 0.81
C ARG A 117 24.12 5.74 1.13
N ASP A 118 23.76 4.75 1.94
CA ASP A 118 24.67 3.66 2.28
C ASP A 118 25.03 2.83 1.03
N LEU A 119 24.11 2.63 0.07
CA LEU A 119 24.37 1.99 -1.22
C LEU A 119 25.27 2.84 -2.13
N GLU A 120 25.15 4.18 -2.07
CA GLU A 120 25.97 5.08 -2.87
C GLU A 120 27.46 4.99 -2.45
N THR A 121 27.76 4.66 -1.19
CA THR A 121 29.16 4.44 -0.75
C THR A 121 29.83 3.24 -1.46
N LEU A 122 29.02 2.29 -1.96
CA LEU A 122 29.48 1.15 -2.75
C LEU A 122 29.48 1.43 -4.27
N ASN A 123 28.99 2.61 -4.68
CA ASN A 123 28.82 2.95 -6.09
C ASN A 123 30.15 3.39 -6.73
N ARG A 124 30.63 2.62 -7.69
CA ARG A 124 31.85 2.93 -8.45
C ARG A 124 31.62 3.92 -9.60
N THR A 125 30.36 4.24 -9.91
CA THR A 125 29.97 5.12 -11.01
C THR A 125 28.92 6.14 -10.52
N PRO A 126 29.35 7.18 -9.77
CA PRO A 126 28.44 8.20 -9.25
C PRO A 126 27.51 8.77 -10.34
N GLY A 127 26.26 9.06 -9.98
CA GLY A 127 25.24 9.54 -10.92
C GLY A 127 24.56 8.44 -11.75
N THR A 128 25.02 7.20 -11.69
CA THR A 128 24.39 6.06 -12.37
C THR A 128 23.98 5.01 -11.34
N ALA A 129 22.72 4.55 -11.38
CA ALA A 129 22.22 3.55 -10.45
C ALA A 129 22.98 2.22 -10.54
N THR A 130 23.33 1.63 -9.39
CA THR A 130 23.91 0.28 -9.31
C THR A 130 22.81 -0.80 -9.46
N ASN A 131 23.19 -2.06 -9.68
CA ASN A 131 22.22 -3.16 -9.71
C ASN A 131 21.49 -3.31 -8.35
N ALA A 132 22.21 -3.13 -7.24
CA ALA A 132 21.62 -3.15 -5.91
C ALA A 132 20.58 -2.03 -5.73
N MET A 133 20.89 -0.80 -6.16
CA MET A 133 19.95 0.31 -6.13
C MET A 133 18.70 0.04 -6.98
N CYS A 134 18.87 -0.48 -8.20
CA CYS A 134 17.74 -0.83 -9.07
C CYS A 134 16.87 -1.92 -8.45
N THR A 135 17.49 -2.96 -7.87
CA THR A 135 16.76 -4.05 -7.18
C THR A 135 16.00 -3.52 -5.95
N PHE A 136 16.65 -2.69 -5.15
CA PHE A 136 16.04 -2.09 -3.97
C PHE A 136 14.82 -1.22 -4.33
N LEU A 137 14.91 -0.44 -5.40
CA LEU A 137 13.79 0.32 -5.93
C LEU A 137 12.66 -0.57 -6.46
N ALA A 138 12.95 -1.58 -7.26
CA ALA A 138 11.94 -2.49 -7.80
C ALA A 138 11.14 -3.17 -6.68
N ILE A 139 11.79 -3.53 -5.57
CA ILE A 139 11.13 -4.10 -4.41
C ILE A 139 10.26 -3.04 -3.69
N ASN A 140 10.75 -1.80 -3.51
CA ASN A 140 9.97 -0.74 -2.89
C ASN A 140 8.75 -0.32 -3.73
N THR A 141 8.85 -0.35 -5.06
CA THR A 141 7.72 -0.04 -5.96
C THR A 141 6.68 -1.15 -6.03
N SER A 142 7.03 -2.39 -5.72
CA SER A 142 6.07 -3.51 -5.67
C SER A 142 5.20 -3.55 -4.42
N SER A 143 5.34 -2.58 -3.52
CA SER A 143 4.50 -2.41 -2.31
C SER A 143 4.40 -3.66 -1.44
N ILE A 144 5.52 -4.14 -0.89
CA ILE A 144 5.50 -5.31 0.02
C ILE A 144 4.82 -4.92 1.34
N GLN A 145 3.51 -4.85 1.35
CA GLN A 145 2.71 -4.63 2.56
C GLN A 145 1.99 -5.92 2.95
N LEU A 146 2.09 -6.31 4.21
CA LEU A 146 1.29 -7.42 4.76
C LEU A 146 -0.18 -7.02 4.89
N LEU A 147 -0.42 -5.72 5.11
CA LEU A 147 -1.75 -5.14 5.27
C LEU A 147 -1.87 -3.83 4.50
N PRO A 148 -2.84 -3.73 3.59
CA PRO A 148 -3.11 -2.51 2.86
C PRO A 148 -3.91 -1.52 3.72
N THR A 149 -3.30 -1.00 4.80
CA THR A 149 -3.97 -0.20 5.84
C THR A 149 -4.74 0.99 5.29
N THR A 150 -4.16 1.71 4.31
CA THR A 150 -4.82 2.86 3.67
C THR A 150 -6.05 2.44 2.85
N ALA A 151 -5.95 1.31 2.11
CA ALA A 151 -7.10 0.81 1.35
C ALA A 151 -8.23 0.34 2.27
N ILE A 152 -7.90 -0.37 3.36
CA ILE A 152 -8.87 -0.75 4.39
C ILE A 152 -9.51 0.49 5.00
N ALA A 153 -8.70 1.52 5.31
CA ALA A 153 -9.20 2.78 5.87
C ALA A 153 -10.21 3.47 4.94
N ILE A 154 -9.94 3.49 3.64
CA ILE A 154 -10.86 4.05 2.63
C ILE A 154 -12.16 3.25 2.58
N LEU A 155 -12.10 1.92 2.46
CA LEU A 155 -13.30 1.07 2.43
C LEU A 155 -14.12 1.22 3.71
N ALA A 156 -13.47 1.22 4.88
CA ALA A 156 -14.13 1.42 6.17
C ALA A 156 -14.76 2.82 6.29
N SER A 157 -14.10 3.87 5.82
CA SER A 157 -14.65 5.24 5.83
C SER A 157 -15.88 5.39 4.92
N GLN A 158 -16.01 4.51 3.93
CA GLN A 158 -17.14 4.45 3.01
C GLN A 158 -18.17 3.38 3.41
N HIS A 159 -18.12 2.91 4.65
CA HIS A 159 -19.08 1.96 5.24
C HIS A 159 -19.16 0.62 4.52
N ALA A 160 -18.03 0.07 4.04
CA ALA A 160 -17.99 -1.31 3.55
C ALA A 160 -18.46 -2.29 4.63
N GLN A 161 -19.20 -3.33 4.23
CA GLN A 161 -19.63 -4.40 5.14
C GLN A 161 -18.43 -5.19 5.66
N ASP A 162 -17.46 -5.48 4.78
CA ASP A 162 -16.18 -6.09 5.14
C ASP A 162 -15.00 -5.32 4.50
N PRO A 163 -14.49 -4.28 5.18
CA PRO A 163 -13.33 -3.52 4.69
C PRO A 163 -12.06 -4.36 4.60
N THR A 164 -12.02 -5.49 5.32
CA THR A 164 -10.84 -6.36 5.42
C THR A 164 -10.79 -7.43 4.35
N ALA A 165 -11.87 -7.65 3.60
CA ALA A 165 -11.96 -8.65 2.54
C ALA A 165 -10.80 -8.59 1.54
N ILE A 166 -10.26 -7.40 1.30
CA ILE A 166 -9.13 -7.18 0.38
C ILE A 166 -7.75 -7.60 0.92
N VAL A 167 -7.60 -7.96 2.21
CA VAL A 167 -6.29 -8.25 2.82
C VAL A 167 -5.62 -9.44 2.14
N GLY A 168 -6.36 -10.55 2.01
CA GLY A 168 -5.83 -11.75 1.38
C GLY A 168 -5.53 -11.55 -0.11
N THR A 169 -6.42 -10.88 -0.84
CA THR A 169 -6.23 -10.58 -2.27
C THR A 169 -5.06 -9.64 -2.50
N ALA A 170 -4.93 -8.58 -1.69
CA ALA A 170 -3.80 -7.65 -1.76
C ALA A 170 -2.47 -8.33 -1.42
N PHE A 171 -2.45 -9.22 -0.42
CA PHE A 171 -1.26 -9.99 -0.05
C PHE A 171 -0.79 -10.90 -1.20
N LEU A 172 -1.70 -11.60 -1.86
CA LEU A 172 -1.37 -12.43 -3.02
C LEU A 172 -0.91 -11.60 -4.22
N ALA A 173 -1.60 -10.49 -4.48
CA ALA A 173 -1.27 -9.60 -5.59
C ALA A 173 0.11 -8.92 -5.39
N THR A 174 0.45 -8.53 -4.14
CA THR A 174 1.77 -7.95 -3.85
C THR A 174 2.91 -8.97 -3.99
N ILE A 175 2.65 -10.26 -3.69
CA ILE A 175 3.61 -11.33 -3.97
C ILE A 175 3.86 -11.41 -5.48
N CYS A 176 2.81 -11.43 -6.31
CA CYS A 176 2.94 -11.46 -7.77
C CYS A 176 3.70 -10.23 -8.29
N SER A 177 3.35 -9.03 -7.82
CA SER A 177 4.01 -7.78 -8.17
C SER A 177 5.51 -7.82 -7.81
N THR A 178 5.83 -8.25 -6.59
CA THR A 178 7.21 -8.32 -6.10
C THR A 178 8.04 -9.34 -6.87
N VAL A 179 7.50 -10.52 -7.11
CA VAL A 179 8.18 -11.56 -7.89
C VAL A 179 8.44 -11.06 -9.32
N ALA A 180 7.43 -10.46 -9.97
CA ALA A 180 7.59 -9.89 -11.30
C ALA A 180 8.64 -8.76 -11.33
N GLY A 181 8.63 -7.86 -10.35
CA GLY A 181 9.62 -6.78 -10.23
C GLY A 181 11.05 -7.29 -10.02
N VAL A 182 11.22 -8.28 -9.13
CA VAL A 182 12.53 -8.89 -8.86
C VAL A 182 13.03 -9.66 -10.09
N VAL A 183 12.18 -10.45 -10.76
CA VAL A 183 12.54 -11.16 -11.99
C VAL A 183 12.91 -10.16 -13.08
N ALA A 184 12.09 -9.13 -13.29
CA ALA A 184 12.35 -8.10 -14.29
C ALA A 184 13.69 -7.40 -14.06
N VAL A 185 13.95 -6.92 -12.83
CA VAL A 185 15.18 -6.20 -12.52
C VAL A 185 16.42 -7.08 -12.68
N LYS A 186 16.35 -8.36 -12.30
CA LYS A 186 17.46 -9.32 -12.45
C LYS A 186 17.68 -9.72 -13.93
N ALA A 187 16.63 -9.88 -14.70
CA ALA A 187 16.72 -10.18 -16.13
C ALA A 187 17.32 -9.00 -16.92
N MET A 188 16.84 -7.78 -16.63
CA MET A 188 17.23 -6.57 -17.38
C MET A 188 18.63 -6.05 -17.02
N GLN A 189 19.19 -6.39 -15.85
CA GLN A 189 20.52 -5.92 -15.43
C GLN A 189 21.64 -6.24 -16.40
N ASN A 190 21.50 -7.34 -17.17
CA ASN A 190 22.49 -7.84 -18.13
C ASN A 190 22.24 -7.37 -19.58
N TRP A 191 21.14 -6.65 -19.84
CA TRP A 191 20.84 -6.17 -21.19
C TRP A 191 21.85 -5.12 -21.66
N PRO A 192 22.31 -5.16 -22.92
CA PRO A 192 23.33 -4.25 -23.43
C PRO A 192 23.00 -2.75 -23.21
N MET A 193 21.70 -2.38 -23.37
CA MET A 193 21.25 -1.00 -23.21
C MET A 193 21.31 -0.48 -21.76
N PHE A 194 21.37 -1.38 -20.76
CA PHE A 194 21.40 -1.03 -19.36
C PHE A 194 22.77 -1.27 -18.70
N ARG A 195 23.75 -1.78 -19.45
CA ARG A 195 25.11 -1.99 -18.92
C ARG A 195 25.77 -0.66 -18.60
N VAL A 196 26.44 -0.62 -17.46
CA VAL A 196 27.29 0.53 -17.08
C VAL A 196 28.56 0.48 -17.93
N GLN A 197 28.79 1.51 -18.74
CA GLN A 197 30.05 1.64 -19.48
C GLN A 197 31.14 2.13 -18.52
N PRO A 198 32.26 1.43 -18.39
CA PRO A 198 33.42 1.93 -17.64
C PRO A 198 33.89 3.23 -18.29
N GLY A 199 33.93 4.32 -17.54
CA GLY A 199 34.39 5.62 -18.03
C GLY A 199 33.33 6.72 -18.19
N ALA A 200 32.06 6.44 -18.04
CA ALA A 200 31.00 7.46 -18.04
C ALA A 200 30.78 8.09 -16.64
N ALA A 201 31.88 8.37 -15.92
CA ALA A 201 31.79 9.21 -14.72
C ALA A 201 31.47 10.64 -15.19
N ALA A 202 30.18 11.02 -15.14
CA ALA A 202 29.80 12.42 -15.21
C ALA A 202 30.52 13.09 -14.01
N ALA A 203 31.26 14.18 -14.28
CA ALA A 203 31.84 15.03 -13.25
C ALA A 203 30.65 15.66 -12.46
N VAL A 204 30.10 14.92 -11.54
CA VAL A 204 29.14 15.44 -10.58
C VAL A 204 29.96 16.08 -9.49
N SER A 205 29.94 17.41 -9.44
CA SER A 205 30.41 18.15 -8.26
C SER A 205 29.70 17.54 -7.04
N PRO A 206 30.40 17.34 -5.92
CA PRO A 206 29.78 16.84 -4.71
C PRO A 206 28.67 17.81 -4.29
N SER A 207 27.43 17.48 -4.68
CA SER A 207 26.28 18.19 -4.19
C SER A 207 26.24 17.99 -2.68
N VAL A 208 26.10 19.10 -1.98
CA VAL A 208 25.88 19.26 -0.55
C VAL A 208 25.33 17.96 0.04
N THR A 209 26.15 17.27 0.83
CA THR A 209 25.67 16.19 1.68
C THR A 209 24.60 16.78 2.59
N PRO A 210 23.32 16.44 2.41
CA PRO A 210 22.33 16.88 3.38
C PRO A 210 22.73 16.33 4.74
N ASP A 211 22.64 17.15 5.77
CA ASP A 211 22.91 16.75 7.15
C ASP A 211 22.27 15.38 7.43
N PRO A 212 22.96 14.50 8.16
CA PRO A 212 22.40 13.21 8.53
C PRO A 212 21.08 13.46 9.23
N ILE A 213 19.97 13.01 8.63
CA ILE A 213 18.68 12.99 9.33
C ILE A 213 18.91 12.10 10.54
N PRO A 214 18.88 12.66 11.77
CA PRO A 214 19.10 11.85 12.96
C PRO A 214 17.92 10.87 13.06
N LEU A 215 18.13 9.64 12.62
CA LEU A 215 17.21 8.56 12.90
C LEU A 215 17.27 8.34 14.42
N ARG A 216 16.32 8.93 15.14
CA ARG A 216 16.06 8.56 16.53
C ARG A 216 15.43 7.17 16.47
N LEU A 217 16.28 6.14 16.45
CA LEU A 217 15.80 4.78 16.74
C LEU A 217 15.21 4.84 18.14
N PRO A 218 14.00 4.30 18.34
CA PRO A 218 13.42 4.21 19.67
C PRO A 218 14.41 3.49 20.61
N PRO A 219 14.45 3.87 21.88
CA PRO A 219 15.31 3.21 22.88
C PRO A 219 15.02 1.71 22.84
N ALA A 220 16.06 0.90 23.07
CA ALA A 220 15.93 -0.54 23.05
C ALA A 220 14.83 -0.97 24.05
N PRO A 221 13.73 -1.56 23.59
CA PRO A 221 12.61 -1.89 24.46
C PRO A 221 13.00 -2.99 25.47
N ALA A 222 12.36 -3.02 26.63
CA ALA A 222 12.64 -3.97 27.69
C ALA A 222 12.58 -5.43 27.21
N PRO A 223 13.38 -6.35 27.74
CA PRO A 223 13.31 -7.77 27.39
C PRO A 223 11.93 -8.35 27.79
N LEU A 224 11.39 -9.25 26.95
CA LEU A 224 10.13 -9.92 27.26
C LEU A 224 10.27 -10.79 28.52
N PRO A 225 9.44 -10.60 29.55
CA PRO A 225 9.42 -11.49 30.71
C PRO A 225 8.95 -12.90 30.31
N ALA A 226 9.31 -13.91 31.09
CA ALA A 226 8.94 -15.31 30.81
C ALA A 226 7.41 -15.49 30.66
N TRP A 227 6.65 -14.92 31.60
CA TRP A 227 5.18 -14.94 31.55
C TRP A 227 4.62 -14.20 30.34
N GLY A 228 5.29 -13.13 29.89
CA GLY A 228 4.90 -12.38 28.70
C GLY A 228 5.07 -13.20 27.42
N ARG A 229 6.11 -14.05 27.34
CA ARG A 229 6.25 -15.02 26.23
C ARG A 229 5.11 -16.02 26.22
N ALA A 230 4.73 -16.55 27.40
CA ALA A 230 3.60 -17.46 27.51
C ALA A 230 2.28 -16.78 27.11
N ALA A 231 2.04 -15.54 27.52
CA ALA A 231 0.86 -14.76 27.14
C ALA A 231 0.79 -14.53 25.61
N LEU A 232 1.90 -14.20 24.95
CA LEU A 232 1.96 -14.03 23.50
C LEU A 232 1.72 -15.36 22.77
N ILE A 233 2.32 -16.46 23.25
CA ILE A 233 2.10 -17.79 22.67
C ILE A 233 0.62 -18.16 22.79
N LEU A 234 0.01 -17.93 23.95
CA LEU A 234 -1.42 -18.21 24.17
C LEU A 234 -2.29 -17.35 23.24
N PHE A 235 -1.99 -16.06 23.10
CA PHE A 235 -2.71 -15.17 22.19
C PHE A 235 -2.61 -15.64 20.73
N ILE A 236 -1.41 -15.98 20.27
CA ILE A 236 -1.19 -16.49 18.91
C ILE A 236 -1.90 -17.84 18.72
N ALA A 237 -1.80 -18.74 19.71
CA ALA A 237 -2.47 -20.05 19.68
C ALA A 237 -4.00 -19.91 19.62
N LEU A 238 -4.56 -18.93 20.33
CA LEU A 238 -5.99 -18.63 20.28
C LEU A 238 -6.43 -18.23 18.85
N PHE A 239 -5.73 -17.29 18.24
CA PHE A 239 -6.05 -16.84 16.88
C PHE A 239 -5.79 -17.94 15.84
N ALA A 240 -4.73 -18.70 15.97
CA ALA A 240 -4.47 -19.86 15.12
C ALA A 240 -5.56 -20.92 15.29
N GLY A 241 -5.98 -21.19 16.52
CA GLY A 241 -7.10 -22.10 16.80
C GLY A 241 -8.41 -21.64 16.17
N LEU A 242 -8.74 -20.35 16.29
CA LEU A 242 -9.93 -19.75 15.63
C LEU A 242 -9.81 -19.87 14.12
N PHE A 243 -8.65 -19.57 13.54
CA PHE A 243 -8.41 -19.69 12.11
C PHE A 243 -8.64 -21.12 11.62
N PHE A 244 -7.94 -22.08 12.20
CA PHE A 244 -8.07 -23.47 11.77
C PHE A 244 -9.45 -24.04 12.01
N TRP A 245 -10.10 -23.69 13.13
CA TRP A 245 -11.49 -24.14 13.40
C TRP A 245 -12.46 -23.63 12.36
N GLN A 246 -12.40 -22.35 12.00
CA GLN A 246 -13.28 -21.78 10.98
C GLN A 246 -12.98 -22.27 9.55
N VAL A 247 -11.72 -22.51 9.22
CA VAL A 247 -11.32 -23.00 7.90
C VAL A 247 -11.70 -24.48 7.70
N ILE A 248 -11.45 -25.32 8.73
CA ILE A 248 -11.63 -26.78 8.61
C ILE A 248 -13.09 -27.18 8.90
N ALA A 249 -13.71 -26.61 9.94
CA ALA A 249 -15.03 -27.00 10.42
C ALA A 249 -15.96 -25.79 10.66
N PRO A 250 -16.31 -25.00 9.60
CA PRO A 250 -17.08 -23.77 9.74
C PRO A 250 -18.46 -23.99 10.33
N THR A 251 -19.12 -25.09 9.98
CA THR A 251 -20.46 -25.44 10.51
C THR A 251 -20.43 -25.77 12.01
N ALA A 252 -19.39 -26.48 12.46
CA ALA A 252 -19.21 -26.80 13.87
C ALA A 252 -18.90 -25.53 14.69
N TYR A 253 -18.08 -24.63 14.15
CA TYR A 253 -17.81 -23.33 14.76
C TYR A 253 -19.12 -22.52 14.94
N GLN A 254 -19.91 -22.37 13.87
CA GLN A 254 -21.18 -21.64 13.91
C GLN A 254 -22.18 -22.26 14.91
N ALA A 255 -22.29 -23.59 14.91
CA ALA A 255 -23.17 -24.29 15.87
C ALA A 255 -22.74 -24.04 17.34
N SER A 256 -21.43 -24.08 17.60
CA SER A 256 -20.89 -23.85 18.94
C SER A 256 -21.03 -22.39 19.41
N THR A 257 -20.85 -21.44 18.51
CA THR A 257 -20.96 -20.00 18.84
C THR A 257 -22.40 -19.49 18.85
N ALA A 258 -23.33 -20.16 18.16
CA ALA A 258 -24.73 -19.74 18.04
C ALA A 258 -25.46 -19.66 19.39
N HIS A 259 -25.14 -20.55 20.34
CA HIS A 259 -25.70 -20.49 21.69
C HIS A 259 -25.21 -19.27 22.47
N LEU A 260 -23.91 -19.01 22.43
CA LEU A 260 -23.29 -17.87 23.09
C LEU A 260 -23.76 -16.55 22.45
N HIS A 261 -23.83 -16.51 21.12
CA HIS A 261 -24.33 -15.35 20.37
C HIS A 261 -25.76 -15.00 20.77
N ARG A 262 -26.69 -16.00 20.79
CA ARG A 262 -28.09 -15.77 21.21
C ARG A 262 -28.21 -15.36 22.67
N ALA A 263 -27.36 -15.86 23.55
CA ALA A 263 -27.35 -15.47 24.96
C ALA A 263 -26.94 -14.02 25.18
N ILE A 264 -25.95 -13.51 24.38
CA ILE A 264 -25.41 -12.16 24.50
C ILE A 264 -26.17 -11.15 23.64
N PHE A 265 -26.58 -11.55 22.43
CA PHE A 265 -27.23 -10.69 21.43
C PHE A 265 -28.57 -11.29 20.96
N PRO A 266 -29.60 -11.33 21.81
CA PRO A 266 -30.86 -12.02 21.50
C PRO A 266 -31.64 -11.43 20.30
N SER A 267 -31.41 -10.18 19.97
CA SER A 267 -32.09 -9.45 18.88
C SER A 267 -31.39 -9.55 17.50
N THR A 268 -30.20 -10.13 17.41
CA THR A 268 -29.45 -10.23 16.16
C THR A 268 -29.61 -11.60 15.50
N VAL A 269 -29.94 -11.61 14.21
CA VAL A 269 -29.99 -12.85 13.41
C VAL A 269 -28.59 -13.18 12.96
N VAL A 270 -28.06 -14.35 13.31
CA VAL A 270 -26.80 -14.85 12.77
C VAL A 270 -27.02 -15.24 11.33
N ALA A 271 -26.51 -14.46 10.39
CA ALA A 271 -26.55 -14.82 8.99
C ALA A 271 -25.74 -16.11 8.76
N PRO A 272 -26.28 -17.08 7.99
CA PRO A 272 -25.51 -18.27 7.62
C PRO A 272 -24.30 -17.83 6.80
N ALA A 273 -23.10 -18.29 7.15
CA ALA A 273 -21.90 -17.95 6.41
C ALA A 273 -21.97 -18.61 5.02
N ALA A 274 -22.14 -17.80 3.99
CA ALA A 274 -22.06 -18.24 2.59
C ALA A 274 -20.71 -18.92 2.27
N GLU A 275 -19.70 -18.63 3.08
CA GLU A 275 -18.34 -19.15 2.97
C GLU A 275 -18.19 -20.67 3.26
N ALA A 276 -19.16 -21.30 3.93
CA ALA A 276 -19.06 -22.73 4.26
C ALA A 276 -19.02 -23.64 3.01
N ALA A 277 -19.55 -23.18 1.88
CA ALA A 277 -19.56 -23.91 0.61
C ALA A 277 -18.31 -23.65 -0.25
N ALA A 278 -17.49 -22.66 0.08
CA ALA A 278 -16.32 -22.30 -0.72
C ALA A 278 -15.21 -23.35 -0.60
N PRO A 279 -14.34 -23.54 -1.65
CA PRO A 279 -13.14 -24.36 -1.58
C PRO A 279 -12.21 -23.96 -0.44
N LEU A 280 -11.51 -24.94 0.14
CA LEU A 280 -10.63 -24.74 1.31
C LEU A 280 -9.62 -23.60 1.15
N PRO A 281 -8.93 -23.41 0.00
CA PRO A 281 -8.03 -22.28 -0.19
C PRO A 281 -8.72 -20.91 -0.10
N LEU A 282 -9.91 -20.79 -0.67
CA LEU A 282 -10.68 -19.54 -0.65
C LEU A 282 -11.15 -19.22 0.79
N ARG A 283 -11.62 -20.25 1.52
CA ARG A 283 -11.97 -20.10 2.94
C ARG A 283 -10.78 -19.65 3.78
N ALA A 284 -9.59 -20.23 3.54
CA ALA A 284 -8.37 -19.86 4.27
C ALA A 284 -8.00 -18.38 4.02
N ILE A 285 -8.11 -17.90 2.79
CA ILE A 285 -7.83 -16.50 2.45
C ILE A 285 -8.89 -15.57 3.08
N GLY A 286 -10.17 -15.92 3.02
CA GLY A 286 -11.25 -15.16 3.66
C GLY A 286 -11.06 -15.06 5.17
N MET A 287 -10.77 -16.18 5.84
CA MET A 287 -10.50 -16.19 7.28
C MET A 287 -9.25 -15.41 7.67
N LEU A 288 -8.18 -15.47 6.85
CA LEU A 288 -7.01 -14.65 7.06
C LEU A 288 -7.36 -13.16 7.01
N SER A 289 -8.17 -12.75 6.03
CA SER A 289 -8.63 -11.36 5.90
C SER A 289 -9.46 -10.93 7.11
N LEU A 290 -10.41 -11.75 7.53
CA LEU A 290 -11.30 -11.47 8.66
C LEU A 290 -10.53 -11.33 9.98
N LEU A 291 -9.58 -12.23 10.25
CA LEU A 291 -8.85 -12.27 11.52
C LEU A 291 -7.65 -11.31 11.56
N ALA A 292 -7.15 -10.84 10.42
CA ALA A 292 -5.93 -10.02 10.34
C ALA A 292 -6.02 -8.74 11.19
N VAL A 293 -7.10 -7.96 11.01
CA VAL A 293 -7.26 -6.69 11.71
C VAL A 293 -7.49 -6.88 13.22
N PRO A 294 -8.43 -7.73 13.69
CA PRO A 294 -8.58 -8.03 15.12
C PRO A 294 -7.28 -8.56 15.76
N PHE A 295 -6.55 -9.42 15.03
CA PHE A 295 -5.27 -9.92 15.50
C PHE A 295 -4.28 -8.77 15.76
N LEU A 296 -4.11 -7.85 14.81
CA LEU A 296 -3.16 -6.75 14.96
C LEU A 296 -3.57 -5.75 16.02
N LEU A 297 -4.86 -5.41 16.08
CA LEU A 297 -5.41 -4.51 17.10
C LEU A 297 -5.23 -5.06 18.51
N GLY A 298 -5.18 -6.39 18.67
CA GLY A 298 -4.87 -7.04 19.95
C GLY A 298 -3.38 -7.27 20.15
N PHE A 299 -2.68 -7.79 19.15
CA PHE A 299 -1.28 -8.22 19.27
C PHE A 299 -0.31 -7.05 19.49
N PHE A 300 -0.44 -5.95 18.74
CA PHE A 300 0.52 -4.85 18.84
C PHE A 300 0.45 -4.13 20.20
N PRO A 301 -0.73 -3.78 20.73
CA PRO A 301 -0.82 -3.23 22.08
C PRO A 301 -0.33 -4.22 23.16
N LEU A 302 -0.72 -5.50 23.06
CA LEU A 302 -0.27 -6.53 24.01
C LEU A 302 1.26 -6.67 23.97
N TYR A 303 1.84 -6.79 22.75
CA TYR A 303 3.28 -6.91 22.57
C TYR A 303 4.02 -5.67 23.11
N ALA A 304 3.52 -4.48 22.82
CA ALA A 304 4.08 -3.21 23.29
C ALA A 304 4.04 -3.10 24.82
N ALA A 305 2.91 -3.44 25.45
CA ALA A 305 2.76 -3.44 26.90
C ALA A 305 3.77 -4.40 27.57
N LEU A 306 3.92 -5.61 27.04
CA LEU A 306 4.88 -6.62 27.52
C LEU A 306 6.35 -6.20 27.33
N ARG A 307 6.61 -5.22 26.47
CA ARG A 307 7.93 -4.62 26.24
C ARG A 307 8.15 -3.33 27.05
N GLY A 308 7.21 -2.98 27.92
CA GLY A 308 7.30 -1.80 28.79
C GLY A 308 6.98 -0.48 28.07
N VAL A 309 6.37 -0.53 26.89
CA VAL A 309 5.94 0.66 26.15
C VAL A 309 4.67 1.21 26.81
N LYS A 310 4.57 2.53 26.95
CA LYS A 310 3.39 3.22 27.44
C LYS A 310 2.32 3.26 26.34
N VAL A 311 1.52 2.21 26.27
CA VAL A 311 0.63 1.89 25.15
C VAL A 311 -0.30 3.05 24.79
N TYR A 312 -0.99 3.65 25.77
CA TYR A 312 -1.92 4.72 25.52
C TYR A 312 -1.22 6.00 25.02
N GLU A 313 -0.12 6.38 25.65
CA GLU A 313 0.63 7.59 25.30
C GLU A 313 1.19 7.48 23.86
N GLU A 314 1.86 6.36 23.54
CA GLU A 314 2.43 6.13 22.22
C GLU A 314 1.35 5.96 21.14
N PHE A 315 0.22 5.34 21.46
CA PHE A 315 -0.91 5.28 20.56
C PHE A 315 -1.43 6.68 20.20
N VAL A 316 -1.61 7.55 21.20
CA VAL A 316 -2.08 8.93 21.00
C VAL A 316 -1.09 9.74 20.15
N GLU A 317 0.22 9.58 20.37
CA GLU A 317 1.23 10.26 19.56
C GLU A 317 1.19 9.77 18.09
N GLY A 318 1.04 8.46 17.85
CA GLY A 318 0.83 7.94 16.49
C GLY A 318 -0.49 8.43 15.86
N ALA A 319 -1.54 8.52 16.64
CA ALA A 319 -2.84 9.04 16.18
C ALA A 319 -2.75 10.50 15.72
N LYS A 320 -2.00 11.35 16.45
CA LYS A 320 -1.74 12.75 16.03
C LYS A 320 -1.04 12.80 14.66
N GLU A 321 -0.06 11.94 14.43
CA GLU A 321 0.60 11.84 13.12
C GLU A 321 -0.39 11.45 12.02
N GLY A 322 -1.32 10.53 12.30
CA GLY A 322 -2.36 10.09 11.37
C GLY A 322 -3.29 11.21 10.95
N PHE A 323 -3.70 12.03 11.90
CA PHE A 323 -4.50 13.20 11.62
C PHE A 323 -3.73 14.22 10.75
N GLY A 324 -2.44 14.43 11.06
CA GLY A 324 -1.56 15.28 10.25
C GLY A 324 -1.37 14.79 8.82
N VAL A 325 -1.34 13.48 8.59
CA VAL A 325 -1.31 12.89 7.23
C VAL A 325 -2.62 13.20 6.50
N ALA A 326 -3.77 12.99 7.13
CA ALA A 326 -5.06 13.29 6.52
C ALA A 326 -5.19 14.76 6.10
N LEU A 327 -4.77 15.69 6.94
CA LEU A 327 -4.77 17.12 6.61
C LEU A 327 -3.87 17.43 5.40
N ARG A 328 -2.71 16.82 5.31
CA ARG A 328 -1.75 17.04 4.20
C ARG A 328 -2.26 16.55 2.85
N ILE A 329 -3.13 15.53 2.82
CA ILE A 329 -3.65 15.02 1.55
C ILE A 329 -4.83 15.83 0.99
N ILE A 330 -5.52 16.63 1.81
CA ILE A 330 -6.70 17.42 1.40
C ILE A 330 -6.46 18.24 0.12
N PRO A 331 -5.41 19.07 -0.02
CA PRO A 331 -5.21 19.87 -1.22
C PRO A 331 -5.05 18.99 -2.49
N PHE A 332 -4.40 17.84 -2.37
CA PHE A 332 -4.22 16.91 -3.48
C PHE A 332 -5.53 16.20 -3.85
N LEU A 333 -6.37 15.85 -2.84
CA LEU A 333 -7.69 15.29 -3.07
C LEU A 333 -8.57 16.30 -3.82
N VAL A 334 -8.64 17.55 -3.34
CA VAL A 334 -9.41 18.61 -4.00
C VAL A 334 -8.93 18.79 -5.44
N ALA A 335 -7.62 18.95 -5.67
CA ALA A 335 -7.11 19.19 -7.02
C ALA A 335 -7.49 18.07 -7.99
N ILE A 336 -7.26 16.80 -7.62
CA ILE A 336 -7.51 15.69 -8.55
C ILE A 336 -9.00 15.40 -8.73
N LEU A 337 -9.79 15.46 -7.65
CA LEU A 337 -11.22 15.18 -7.73
C LEU A 337 -11.98 16.28 -8.49
N VAL A 338 -11.61 17.54 -8.32
CA VAL A 338 -12.16 18.64 -9.13
C VAL A 338 -11.88 18.40 -10.63
N ALA A 339 -10.64 18.09 -11.02
CA ALA A 339 -10.31 17.83 -12.42
C ALA A 339 -11.10 16.64 -12.98
N VAL A 340 -11.23 15.55 -12.22
CA VAL A 340 -12.00 14.36 -12.60
C VAL A 340 -13.50 14.66 -12.64
N GLY A 341 -14.02 15.43 -11.69
CA GLY A 341 -15.42 15.84 -11.67
C GLY A 341 -15.81 16.69 -12.86
N MET A 342 -14.96 17.65 -13.22
CA MET A 342 -15.12 18.46 -14.43
C MET A 342 -15.09 17.59 -15.70
N PHE A 343 -14.12 16.69 -15.81
CA PHE A 343 -13.98 15.81 -16.98
C PHE A 343 -15.15 14.83 -17.11
N ARG A 344 -15.68 14.34 -15.97
CA ARG A 344 -16.91 13.54 -15.93
C ARG A 344 -18.13 14.37 -16.34
N GLY A 345 -18.32 15.56 -15.75
CA GLY A 345 -19.43 16.47 -16.10
C GLY A 345 -19.49 16.77 -17.59
N ALA A 346 -18.32 16.88 -18.23
CA ALA A 346 -18.21 17.02 -19.68
C ALA A 346 -18.58 15.74 -20.48
N GLY A 347 -18.70 14.56 -19.85
CA GLY A 347 -18.87 13.27 -20.53
C GLY A 347 -17.56 12.62 -20.98
N GLY A 348 -16.42 13.15 -20.57
CA GLY A 348 -15.10 12.67 -20.99
C GLY A 348 -14.76 11.26 -20.51
N ILE A 349 -15.24 10.87 -19.31
CA ILE A 349 -15.03 9.51 -18.78
C ILE A 349 -15.80 8.49 -19.61
N GLU A 350 -17.04 8.78 -19.97
CA GLU A 350 -17.89 7.92 -20.80
C GLU A 350 -17.28 7.74 -22.20
N ALA A 351 -16.80 8.84 -22.80
CA ALA A 351 -16.10 8.79 -24.07
C ALA A 351 -14.82 7.93 -24.02
N LEU A 352 -14.02 8.09 -22.95
CA LEU A 352 -12.81 7.29 -22.72
C LEU A 352 -13.13 5.79 -22.54
N LYS A 353 -14.17 5.48 -21.75
CA LYS A 353 -14.64 4.11 -21.57
C LYS A 353 -15.08 3.48 -22.87
N SER A 354 -15.89 4.18 -23.66
CA SER A 354 -16.39 3.70 -24.97
C SER A 354 -15.24 3.44 -25.94
N ALA A 355 -14.25 4.32 -25.97
CA ALA A 355 -13.08 4.17 -26.84
C ALA A 355 -12.19 2.99 -26.47
N LEU A 356 -12.07 2.68 -25.17
CA LEU A 356 -11.18 1.63 -24.65
C LEU A 356 -11.90 0.29 -24.39
N ALA A 357 -13.23 0.29 -24.35
CA ALA A 357 -14.03 -0.92 -24.12
C ALA A 357 -13.65 -2.09 -25.05
N PRO A 358 -13.47 -1.90 -26.38
CA PRO A 358 -13.09 -2.99 -27.27
C PRO A 358 -11.76 -3.68 -26.89
N LEU A 359 -10.84 -2.93 -26.27
CA LEU A 359 -9.54 -3.43 -25.82
C LEU A 359 -9.63 -4.07 -24.45
N LEU A 360 -10.40 -3.49 -23.51
CA LEU A 360 -10.45 -3.88 -22.12
C LEU A 360 -11.42 -5.02 -21.84
N THR A 361 -12.54 -5.07 -22.57
CA THR A 361 -13.57 -6.11 -22.36
C THR A 361 -13.07 -7.52 -22.60
N PRO A 362 -12.30 -7.82 -23.67
CA PRO A 362 -11.75 -9.16 -23.89
C PRO A 362 -10.78 -9.60 -22.77
N LEU A 363 -10.09 -8.64 -22.14
CA LEU A 363 -9.20 -8.87 -21.02
C LEU A 363 -9.96 -9.01 -19.70
N GLY A 364 -11.27 -8.77 -19.72
CA GLY A 364 -12.08 -8.73 -18.54
C GLY A 364 -11.70 -7.62 -17.56
N PHE A 365 -11.03 -6.58 -18.00
CA PHE A 365 -10.61 -5.46 -17.15
C PHE A 365 -11.75 -4.42 -17.04
N PRO A 366 -12.20 -4.10 -15.80
CA PRO A 366 -13.22 -3.08 -15.61
C PRO A 366 -12.72 -1.69 -16.04
N PRO A 367 -13.36 -1.04 -17.03
CA PRO A 367 -12.90 0.28 -17.51
C PRO A 367 -12.90 1.37 -16.43
N ASP A 368 -13.70 1.22 -15.38
CA ASP A 368 -13.75 2.13 -14.24
C ASP A 368 -12.43 2.21 -13.45
N LEU A 369 -11.61 1.16 -13.48
CA LEU A 369 -10.30 1.14 -12.83
C LEU A 369 -9.23 1.93 -13.59
N LEU A 370 -9.45 2.22 -14.86
CA LEU A 370 -8.42 2.78 -15.73
C LEU A 370 -7.85 4.12 -15.23
N PRO A 371 -8.66 5.12 -14.81
CA PRO A 371 -8.11 6.39 -14.30
C PRO A 371 -7.18 6.17 -13.11
N MET A 372 -7.58 5.29 -12.18
CA MET A 372 -6.79 4.98 -11.00
C MET A 372 -5.48 4.28 -11.36
N VAL A 373 -5.52 3.29 -12.26
CA VAL A 373 -4.34 2.53 -12.67
C VAL A 373 -3.31 3.40 -13.39
N LEU A 374 -3.77 4.31 -14.26
CA LEU A 374 -2.88 5.25 -14.97
C LEU A 374 -2.22 6.27 -14.04
N VAL A 375 -2.92 6.71 -13.00
CA VAL A 375 -2.42 7.70 -12.04
C VAL A 375 -1.56 7.06 -10.95
N ARG A 376 -1.75 5.78 -10.65
CA ARG A 376 -1.06 5.07 -9.55
C ARG A 376 0.46 5.21 -9.58
N PRO A 377 1.16 4.98 -10.69
CA PRO A 377 2.62 5.15 -10.75
C PRO A 377 3.08 6.60 -10.54
N LEU A 378 2.19 7.58 -10.76
CA LEU A 378 2.52 9.01 -10.77
C LEU A 378 2.30 9.69 -9.42
N SER A 379 1.20 9.35 -8.71
CA SER A 379 0.78 10.05 -7.49
C SER A 379 -0.08 9.18 -6.58
N GLY A 380 0.43 8.87 -5.40
CA GLY A 380 -0.31 8.13 -4.36
C GLY A 380 -1.53 8.92 -3.85
N SER A 381 -1.38 10.23 -3.59
CA SER A 381 -2.48 11.07 -3.10
C SER A 381 -3.61 11.21 -4.13
N ALA A 382 -3.26 11.40 -5.41
CA ALA A 382 -4.24 11.44 -6.47
C ALA A 382 -4.97 10.10 -6.63
N THR A 383 -4.24 8.99 -6.52
CA THR A 383 -4.83 7.64 -6.54
C THR A 383 -5.76 7.40 -5.37
N THR A 384 -5.42 7.89 -4.16
CA THR A 384 -6.31 7.86 -3.00
C THR A 384 -7.66 8.52 -3.31
N GLY A 385 -7.64 9.70 -3.94
CA GLY A 385 -8.85 10.39 -4.35
C GLY A 385 -9.69 9.61 -5.36
N LEU A 386 -9.04 9.10 -6.42
CA LEU A 386 -9.70 8.31 -7.47
C LEU A 386 -10.28 7.00 -6.91
N PHE A 387 -9.56 6.33 -6.03
CA PHE A 387 -10.04 5.12 -5.38
C PHE A 387 -11.27 5.42 -4.52
N THR A 388 -11.22 6.45 -3.70
CA THR A 388 -12.36 6.80 -2.82
C THR A 388 -13.58 7.21 -3.64
N GLU A 389 -13.40 8.00 -4.70
CA GLU A 389 -14.47 8.37 -5.62
C GLU A 389 -15.09 7.13 -6.29
N LEU A 390 -14.26 6.20 -6.75
CA LEU A 390 -14.71 4.94 -7.34
C LEU A 390 -15.57 4.14 -6.34
N VAL A 391 -15.09 4.02 -5.10
CA VAL A 391 -15.81 3.33 -4.01
C VAL A 391 -17.16 3.99 -3.72
N GLN A 392 -17.20 5.32 -3.64
CA GLN A 392 -18.46 6.05 -3.42
C GLN A 392 -19.46 5.85 -4.55
N ARG A 393 -18.99 5.82 -5.78
CA ARG A 393 -19.83 5.73 -6.97
C ARG A 393 -20.36 4.31 -7.22
N LEU A 394 -19.53 3.30 -7.05
CA LEU A 394 -19.87 1.91 -7.36
C LEU A 394 -20.34 1.10 -6.14
N GLY A 395 -20.21 1.67 -4.95
CA GLY A 395 -20.41 1.01 -3.68
C GLY A 395 -19.15 0.30 -3.19
N PRO A 396 -18.90 0.33 -1.85
CA PRO A 396 -17.67 -0.18 -1.26
C PRO A 396 -17.51 -1.69 -1.35
N ASP A 397 -18.62 -2.43 -1.43
CA ASP A 397 -18.62 -3.89 -1.51
C ASP A 397 -18.69 -4.43 -2.95
N SER A 398 -18.71 -3.54 -3.95
CA SER A 398 -18.70 -3.95 -5.36
C SER A 398 -17.37 -4.63 -5.71
N LEU A 399 -17.43 -5.59 -6.64
CA LEU A 399 -16.23 -6.28 -7.15
C LEU A 399 -15.16 -5.29 -7.64
N THR A 400 -15.56 -4.24 -8.34
CA THR A 400 -14.66 -3.20 -8.86
C THR A 400 -14.02 -2.39 -7.73
N ALA A 401 -14.74 -2.09 -6.65
CA ALA A 401 -14.17 -1.42 -5.49
C ALA A 401 -13.16 -2.31 -4.75
N ARG A 402 -13.45 -3.60 -4.60
CA ARG A 402 -12.51 -4.59 -4.04
C ARG A 402 -11.26 -4.75 -4.91
N MET A 403 -11.42 -4.78 -6.25
CA MET A 403 -10.29 -4.76 -7.18
C MET A 403 -9.45 -3.48 -7.02
N ALA A 404 -10.09 -2.32 -6.93
CA ALA A 404 -9.40 -1.05 -6.71
C ALA A 404 -8.60 -1.04 -5.40
N GLY A 405 -9.19 -1.53 -4.30
CA GLY A 405 -8.52 -1.68 -3.01
C GLY A 405 -7.34 -2.64 -3.06
N THR A 406 -7.49 -3.76 -3.77
CA THR A 406 -6.42 -4.75 -3.98
C THR A 406 -5.28 -4.16 -4.81
N ILE A 407 -5.57 -3.44 -5.91
CA ILE A 407 -4.57 -2.74 -6.73
C ILE A 407 -3.85 -1.70 -5.88
N PHE A 408 -4.59 -0.90 -5.11
CA PHE A 408 -4.00 0.13 -4.24
C PHE A 408 -3.03 -0.49 -3.22
N GLY A 409 -3.37 -1.64 -2.65
CA GLY A 409 -2.57 -2.36 -1.66
C GLY A 409 -1.38 -3.14 -2.23
N SER A 410 -1.37 -3.45 -3.53
CA SER A 410 -0.36 -4.30 -4.18
C SER A 410 0.59 -3.58 -5.14
N THR A 411 0.44 -2.26 -5.27
CA THR A 411 1.28 -1.41 -6.12
C THR A 411 1.70 -0.15 -5.36
N GLU A 412 2.73 0.53 -5.82
CA GLU A 412 3.22 1.79 -5.25
C GLU A 412 3.36 2.90 -6.31
N THR A 413 3.74 4.10 -5.85
CA THR A 413 3.91 5.26 -6.72
C THR A 413 5.33 5.25 -7.30
N THR A 414 5.54 4.44 -8.32
CA THR A 414 6.86 4.15 -8.90
C THR A 414 7.70 5.39 -9.20
N PHE A 415 7.14 6.40 -9.87
CA PHE A 415 7.90 7.62 -10.21
C PHE A 415 8.25 8.47 -8.99
N TYR A 416 7.39 8.49 -7.96
CA TYR A 416 7.69 9.18 -6.71
C TYR A 416 8.83 8.49 -5.96
N VAL A 417 8.78 7.17 -5.83
CA VAL A 417 9.83 6.37 -5.16
C VAL A 417 11.18 6.59 -5.85
N ILE A 418 11.20 6.53 -7.20
CA ILE A 418 12.41 6.78 -7.98
C ILE A 418 12.94 8.19 -7.76
N ALA A 419 12.07 9.22 -7.84
CA ALA A 419 12.47 10.61 -7.68
C ALA A 419 13.03 10.89 -6.28
N VAL A 420 12.41 10.37 -5.24
CA VAL A 420 12.82 10.59 -3.84
C VAL A 420 14.11 9.85 -3.53
N TYR A 421 14.21 8.58 -3.89
CA TYR A 421 15.36 7.75 -3.53
C TYR A 421 16.58 8.08 -4.38
N PHE A 422 16.45 8.12 -5.70
CA PHE A 422 17.58 8.51 -6.58
C PHE A 422 17.95 9.98 -6.44
N GLY A 423 16.96 10.86 -6.21
CA GLY A 423 17.21 12.27 -5.95
C GLY A 423 18.08 12.50 -4.71
N SER A 424 17.91 11.67 -3.67
CA SER A 424 18.68 11.79 -2.41
C SER A 424 20.20 11.53 -2.57
N VAL A 425 20.59 10.85 -3.64
CA VAL A 425 21.99 10.48 -3.95
C VAL A 425 22.42 10.98 -5.33
N ALA A 426 21.70 11.96 -5.88
CA ALA A 426 22.02 12.61 -7.16
C ALA A 426 22.18 11.63 -8.35
N VAL A 427 21.50 10.48 -8.33
CA VAL A 427 21.47 9.55 -9.46
C VAL A 427 20.66 10.15 -10.61
N GLN A 428 21.31 10.36 -11.74
CA GLN A 428 20.71 10.92 -12.96
C GLN A 428 20.25 9.83 -13.95
N ARG A 429 20.94 8.69 -13.94
CA ARG A 429 20.65 7.55 -14.83
C ARG A 429 20.04 6.40 -14.03
N ALA A 430 18.73 6.28 -14.09
CA ALA A 430 17.97 5.26 -13.37
C ALA A 430 18.12 3.83 -13.96
N ARG A 431 18.73 3.69 -15.14
CA ARG A 431 18.91 2.41 -15.86
C ARG A 431 17.57 1.64 -16.00
N HIS A 432 17.56 0.38 -15.60
CA HIS A 432 16.39 -0.50 -15.68
C HIS A 432 15.40 -0.39 -14.49
N ALA A 433 15.67 0.47 -13.50
CA ALA A 433 14.80 0.59 -12.33
C ALA A 433 13.36 1.02 -12.69
N VAL A 434 13.22 2.01 -13.62
CA VAL A 434 11.90 2.49 -14.07
C VAL A 434 11.11 1.37 -14.74
N ALA A 435 11.72 0.68 -15.70
CA ALA A 435 11.06 -0.37 -16.44
C ALA A 435 10.67 -1.55 -15.53
N ALA A 436 11.55 -1.95 -14.61
CA ALA A 436 11.26 -3.00 -13.65
C ALA A 436 10.12 -2.62 -12.68
N GLY A 437 10.08 -1.37 -12.20
CA GLY A 437 8.99 -0.87 -11.38
C GLY A 437 7.65 -0.88 -12.10
N LEU A 438 7.59 -0.41 -13.35
CA LEU A 438 6.35 -0.44 -14.15
C LEU A 438 5.89 -1.86 -14.49
N ILE A 439 6.81 -2.81 -14.67
CA ILE A 439 6.47 -4.23 -14.84
C ILE A 439 5.88 -4.79 -13.54
N ALA A 440 6.42 -4.41 -12.38
CA ALA A 440 5.86 -4.79 -11.09
C ALA A 440 4.44 -4.23 -10.90
N ASP A 441 4.22 -2.94 -11.22
CA ASP A 441 2.91 -2.31 -11.17
C ASP A 441 1.90 -3.02 -12.07
N LEU A 442 2.27 -3.28 -13.33
CA LEU A 442 1.39 -3.98 -14.27
C LEU A 442 1.05 -5.39 -13.79
N ALA A 443 2.04 -6.13 -13.29
CA ALA A 443 1.82 -7.46 -12.74
C ALA A 443 0.89 -7.42 -11.52
N GLY A 444 1.05 -6.43 -10.64
CA GLY A 444 0.19 -6.21 -9.49
C GLY A 444 -1.27 -5.91 -9.90
N VAL A 445 -1.46 -5.07 -10.91
CA VAL A 445 -2.79 -4.75 -11.47
C VAL A 445 -3.45 -6.00 -12.06
N VAL A 446 -2.75 -6.74 -12.92
CA VAL A 446 -3.28 -7.95 -13.55
C VAL A 446 -3.60 -9.02 -12.50
N ALA A 447 -2.68 -9.26 -11.55
CA ALA A 447 -2.90 -10.20 -10.46
C ALA A 447 -4.11 -9.80 -9.60
N SER A 448 -4.27 -8.51 -9.28
CA SER A 448 -5.42 -8.00 -8.51
C SER A 448 -6.75 -8.31 -9.19
N VAL A 449 -6.85 -8.07 -10.50
CA VAL A 449 -8.08 -8.35 -11.25
C VAL A 449 -8.39 -9.84 -11.27
N ILE A 450 -7.40 -10.69 -11.54
CA ILE A 450 -7.57 -12.15 -11.59
C ILE A 450 -7.97 -12.70 -10.21
N ILE A 451 -7.20 -12.35 -9.16
CA ILE A 451 -7.40 -12.84 -7.81
C ILE A 451 -8.77 -12.40 -7.26
N CYS A 452 -9.15 -11.13 -7.46
CA CYS A 452 -10.46 -10.65 -7.00
C CYS A 452 -11.61 -11.36 -7.71
N ARG A 453 -11.48 -11.67 -8.99
CA ARG A 453 -12.49 -12.48 -9.70
C ARG A 453 -12.61 -13.89 -9.12
N LEU A 454 -11.48 -14.53 -8.85
CA LEU A 454 -11.49 -15.89 -8.28
C LEU A 454 -12.04 -15.93 -6.84
N MET A 455 -11.89 -14.82 -6.11
CA MET A 455 -12.30 -14.76 -4.69
C MET A 455 -13.74 -14.27 -4.47
N PHE A 456 -14.23 -13.39 -5.34
CA PHE A 456 -15.48 -12.65 -5.08
C PHE A 456 -16.55 -12.87 -6.16
N THR A 457 -16.32 -13.70 -7.18
CA THR A 457 -17.32 -14.20 -8.13
C THR A 457 -17.57 -15.67 -7.93
#